data_eb99061c64940cb46e771d2366c8888c
#
_entry.id   eb99061c64940cb46e771d2366c8888c
#
_cell.length_a   1.000
_cell.length_b   1.000
_cell.length_c   1.000
_cell.angle_alpha   90.00
_cell.angle_beta   90.00
_cell.angle_gamma   90.00
#
_symmetry.space_group_name_H-M   'P 1'
#
loop_
_entity.id
_entity.type
_entity.pdbx_description
1 polymer ?
#
loop_
_entity_poly.entity_id
_entity_poly.type
_entity_poly.pdbx_seq_one_letter_code
_entity_poly.pdbx_strand_id
1 'polypeptide(L)' 'AIGQVQGEARLGSLITRLIQDERTEEIPIVSTDSKRREQLYREYNL' A
#
# COMPACT_ATOMS: atom_id res chain seq x y z
N ALA A 1 20.31 -1.81 8.41
CA ALA A 1 19.62 -1.57 8.81
C ALA A 1 18.53 -1.71 8.30
N ILE A 2 18.22 -2.09 8.07
CA ILE A 2 17.63 -1.92 7.24
C ILE A 2 16.76 -2.91 6.91
N GLY A 3 16.64 -3.72 6.63
CA GLY A 3 15.73 -4.62 6.16
C GLY A 3 14.57 -4.91 6.97
N GLN A 4 14.51 -4.38 8.09
CA GLN A 4 13.51 -4.85 8.89
C GLN A 4 12.20 -4.19 8.69
N VAL A 5 12.06 -3.32 7.84
CA VAL A 5 10.79 -2.65 7.68
C VAL A 5 9.99 -3.27 6.58
N GLN A 6 9.87 -4.56 6.56
CA GLN A 6 9.16 -5.20 5.49
C GLN A 6 7.71 -4.76 5.40
N GLY A 7 7.05 -4.59 6.54
CA GLY A 7 5.68 -4.14 6.52
C GLY A 7 5.54 -2.75 5.95
N GLU A 8 6.46 -1.89 6.33
CA GLU A 8 6.42 -0.54 5.82
C GLU A 8 6.80 -0.50 4.36
N ALA A 9 7.70 -1.36 3.93
CA ALA A 9 8.06 -1.41 2.53
C ALA A 9 6.87 -1.84 1.68
N ARG A 10 6.06 -2.77 2.20
CA ARG A 10 4.89 -3.20 1.46
C ARG A 10 3.89 -2.07 1.31
N LEU A 11 3.63 -1.35 2.38
CA LEU A 11 2.72 -0.21 2.30
C LEU A 11 3.27 0.85 1.36
N GLY A 12 4.56 1.11 1.42
CA GLY A 12 5.16 2.07 0.51
C GLY A 12 5.01 1.64 -0.94
N SER A 13 5.19 0.36 -1.22
CA SER A 13 5.01 -0.14 -2.56
C SER A 13 3.57 0.04 -3.02
N LEU A 14 2.62 -0.22 -2.13
CA LEU A 14 1.23 -0.04 -2.47
C LEU A 14 0.92 1.42 -2.80
N ILE A 15 1.42 2.33 -1.97
CA ILE A 15 1.19 3.75 -2.20
C ILE A 15 1.78 4.17 -3.55
N THR A 16 2.96 3.68 -3.88
CA THR A 16 3.58 3.99 -5.16
C THR A 16 2.71 3.51 -6.32
N ARG A 17 2.18 2.27 -6.20
CA ARG A 17 1.32 1.75 -7.23
C ARG A 17 0.04 2.57 -7.37
N LEU A 18 -0.52 3.02 -6.24
CA LEU A 18 -1.72 3.82 -6.29
C LEU A 18 -1.47 5.15 -7.00
N ILE A 19 -0.31 5.74 -6.77
CA ILE A 19 0.03 6.97 -7.45
C ILE A 19 0.18 6.73 -8.95
N GLN A 20 0.83 5.65 -9.32
CA GLN A 20 1.04 5.33 -10.72
C GLN A 20 -0.28 5.07 -11.44
N ASP A 21 -1.26 4.51 -10.72
CA ASP A 21 -2.55 4.22 -11.29
C ASP A 21 -3.51 5.39 -11.16
N GLU A 22 -3.03 6.53 -10.65
CA GLU A 22 -3.86 7.71 -10.45
C GLU A 22 -5.01 7.43 -9.49
N ARG A 23 -4.73 6.63 -8.47
CA ARG A 23 -5.71 6.30 -7.44
C ARG A 23 -5.27 6.91 -6.12
N THR A 24 -4.84 8.15 -6.14
CA THR A 24 -4.34 8.79 -4.94
C THR A 24 -5.41 8.95 -3.87
N GLU A 25 -6.67 8.91 -4.24
CA GLU A 25 -7.74 8.98 -3.25
C GLU A 25 -7.76 7.77 -2.34
N GLU A 26 -7.12 6.68 -2.73
CA GLU A 26 -7.03 5.50 -1.87
C GLU A 26 -5.96 5.62 -0.81
N ILE A 27 -5.03 6.55 -0.97
CA ILE A 27 -3.89 6.63 -0.05
C ILE A 27 -4.33 6.86 1.39
N PRO A 28 -5.17 7.86 1.69
CA PRO A 28 -5.62 8.02 3.07
C PRO A 28 -6.48 6.86 3.55
N ILE A 29 -7.16 6.20 2.64
CA ILE A 29 -8.00 5.07 3.03
C ILE A 29 -7.12 3.90 3.47
N VAL A 30 -6.11 3.55 2.69
CA VAL A 30 -5.27 2.42 3.06
C VAL A 30 -4.42 2.72 4.27
N SER A 31 -4.22 3.99 4.57
CA SER A 31 -3.46 4.36 5.75
C SER A 31 -4.24 4.11 7.04
N THR A 32 -5.56 4.11 6.97
CA THR A 32 -6.38 3.96 8.15
C THR A 32 -7.23 2.70 8.15
N ASP A 33 -7.50 2.12 7.00
CA ASP A 33 -8.38 0.95 6.89
C ASP A 33 -7.54 -0.26 6.48
N SER A 34 -7.28 -1.13 7.44
CA SER A 34 -6.43 -2.28 7.16
C SER A 34 -7.10 -3.28 6.22
N LYS A 35 -8.42 -3.38 6.27
CA LYS A 35 -9.11 -4.29 5.37
C LYS A 35 -8.97 -3.85 3.92
N ARG A 36 -9.15 -2.56 3.69
CA ARG A 36 -9.00 -2.04 2.33
C ARG A 36 -7.56 -2.21 1.86
N ARG A 37 -6.63 -1.99 2.77
CA ARG A 37 -5.21 -2.16 2.44
C ARG A 37 -4.92 -3.58 2.00
N GLU A 38 -5.45 -4.56 2.72
CA GLU A 38 -5.20 -5.94 2.37
C GLU A 38 -5.83 -6.31 1.04
N GLN A 39 -7.00 -5.77 0.77
CA GLN A 39 -7.63 -6.01 -0.52
C GLN A 39 -6.74 -5.51 -1.66
N LEU A 40 -6.16 -4.35 -1.50
CA LEU A 40 -5.30 -3.79 -2.52
C LEU A 40 -3.99 -4.54 -2.61
N TYR A 41 -3.47 -5.04 -1.49
CA TYR A 41 -2.29 -5.89 -1.55
C TYR A 41 -2.53 -7.09 -2.47
N ARG A 42 -3.69 -7.69 -2.37
CA ARG A 42 -4.02 -8.82 -3.21
C ARG A 42 -4.20 -8.39 -4.66
N GLU A 43 -4.84 -7.28 -4.86
CA GLU A 43 -5.10 -6.79 -6.20
C GLU A 43 -3.78 -6.52 -6.93
N TYR A 44 -2.81 -5.97 -6.24
CA TYR A 44 -1.52 -5.65 -6.83
C TYR A 44 -0.49 -6.76 -6.63
N ASN A 45 -0.89 -7.84 -6.01
CA ASN A 45 -0.01 -8.99 -5.80
C ASN A 45 1.20 -8.59 -4.96
N LEU A 46 0.95 -7.88 -3.91
CA LEU A 46 2.00 -7.45 -2.98
C LEU A 46 1.97 -8.27 -1.67
#